data_3dd2252b2e17dbfedc4281d4285e335c
#
_entry.id   3dd2252b2e17dbfedc4281d4285e335c
#
_cell.length_a   1.000
_cell.length_b   1.000
_cell.length_c   1.000
_cell.angle_alpha   90.00
_cell.angle_beta   90.00
_cell.angle_gamma   90.00
#
_symmetry.space_group_name_H-M   'P 1'
#
loop_
_entity.id
_entity.type
_entity.pdbx_description
1 polymer ?
#
loop_
_entity_poly.entity_id
_entity_poly.type
_entity_poly.pdbx_seq_one_letter_code
_entity_poly.pdbx_strand_id
1 'polypeptide(L)'
;TGYVKIIAAVRLAAKLLREGGHVPAPSETDWKVGSSVHRLDVEEKVLGYGKYPDDCYVPYMTYGSAVRAKYARARVKSIDASKALALPGVCAVLTADDIPGSNLVGHIKHDQYTLVPVGGLTHYLGDAIALVVANDPETLEKAKKLVQVEYEVLPAVHSPFEAMKD
;
A
#
# COMPACT_ATOMS: atom_id res chain seq x y z
N THR A 1 -9.88 -4.60 18.03
CA THR A 1 -9.70 -4.98 19.42
C THR A 1 -9.45 -6.47 19.51
N GLY A 2 -8.48 -6.93 20.17
CA GLY A 2 -8.09 -8.34 20.29
C GLY A 2 -7.11 -8.55 21.42
N TYR A 3 -6.61 -7.47 22.00
CA TYR A 3 -5.51 -7.49 22.97
C TYR A 3 -5.71 -8.47 24.13
N VAL A 4 -6.90 -8.48 24.75
CA VAL A 4 -7.19 -9.37 25.88
C VAL A 4 -7.12 -10.83 25.50
N LYS A 5 -7.69 -11.21 24.35
CA LYS A 5 -7.68 -12.60 23.83
C LYS A 5 -6.26 -13.03 23.41
N ILE A 6 -5.47 -12.14 22.83
CA ILE A 6 -4.07 -12.41 22.45
C ILE A 6 -3.23 -12.69 23.70
N ILE A 7 -3.33 -11.83 24.73
CA ILE A 7 -2.63 -12.02 26.00
C ILE A 7 -3.08 -13.31 26.70
N ALA A 8 -4.38 -13.59 26.70
CA ALA A 8 -4.93 -14.84 27.27
C ALA A 8 -4.42 -16.08 26.55
N ALA A 9 -4.34 -16.04 25.21
CA ALA A 9 -3.79 -17.12 24.39
C ALA A 9 -2.31 -17.38 24.70
N VAL A 10 -1.48 -16.34 24.78
CA VAL A 10 -0.07 -16.45 25.14
C VAL A 10 0.10 -17.04 26.54
N ARG A 11 -0.69 -16.59 27.53
CA ARG A 11 -0.67 -17.12 28.92
C ARG A 11 -1.09 -18.59 28.94
N LEU A 12 -2.13 -18.95 28.18
CA LEU A 12 -2.58 -20.35 28.08
C LEU A 12 -1.49 -21.23 27.44
N ALA A 13 -0.91 -20.80 26.34
CA ALA A 13 0.19 -21.53 25.68
C ALA A 13 1.36 -21.74 26.63
N ALA A 14 1.80 -20.69 27.33
CA ALA A 14 2.89 -20.77 28.31
C ALA A 14 2.55 -21.74 29.49
N LYS A 15 1.31 -21.76 29.92
CA LYS A 15 0.83 -22.70 30.95
C LYS A 15 0.89 -24.15 30.44
N LEU A 16 0.32 -24.43 29.27
CA LEU A 16 0.27 -25.76 28.68
C LEU A 16 1.69 -26.32 28.40
N LEU A 17 2.61 -25.47 27.92
CA LEU A 17 4.01 -25.88 27.71
C LEU A 17 4.72 -26.26 29.02
N ARG A 18 4.44 -25.58 30.11
CA ARG A 18 5.05 -25.89 31.43
C ARG A 18 4.44 -27.11 32.11
N GLU A 19 3.13 -27.28 31.97
CA GLU A 19 2.37 -28.32 32.68
C GLU A 19 2.18 -29.59 31.85
N GLY A 20 2.62 -29.61 30.57
CA GLY A 20 2.45 -30.77 29.66
C GLY A 20 1.01 -31.01 29.22
N GLY A 21 0.16 -29.98 29.25
CA GLY A 21 -1.23 -30.07 28.87
C GLY A 21 -1.46 -29.99 27.36
N HIS A 22 -2.68 -30.28 26.95
CA HIS A 22 -3.14 -30.14 25.56
C HIS A 22 -4.08 -28.95 25.38
N VAL A 23 -4.07 -28.38 24.20
CA VAL A 23 -5.07 -27.37 23.82
C VAL A 23 -6.45 -28.05 23.82
N PRO A 24 -7.46 -27.46 24.48
CA PRO A 24 -8.81 -28.00 24.44
C PRO A 24 -9.29 -28.12 22.98
N ALA A 25 -9.89 -29.24 22.63
CA ALA A 25 -10.51 -29.42 21.32
C ALA A 25 -11.62 -28.36 21.13
N PRO A 26 -11.80 -27.84 19.90
CA PRO A 26 -12.92 -26.96 19.60
C PRO A 26 -14.23 -27.68 19.96
N SER A 27 -15.17 -26.92 20.56
CA SER A 27 -16.53 -27.49 20.78
C SER A 27 -17.19 -27.79 19.43
N GLU A 28 -17.88 -28.90 19.33
CA GLU A 28 -18.74 -29.17 18.17
C GLU A 28 -19.72 -28.02 17.98
N THR A 29 -19.88 -27.58 16.73
CA THR A 29 -20.79 -26.46 16.43
C THR A 29 -22.02 -27.01 15.69
N ASP A 30 -23.18 -26.60 16.14
CA ASP A 30 -24.45 -26.97 15.52
C ASP A 30 -24.75 -26.22 14.21
N TRP A 31 -23.87 -25.36 13.76
CA TRP A 31 -24.06 -24.48 12.59
C TRP A 31 -25.32 -23.61 12.69
N LYS A 32 -25.75 -23.26 13.88
CA LYS A 32 -26.89 -22.37 14.16
C LYS A 32 -26.41 -20.93 14.37
N VAL A 33 -27.33 -19.99 14.29
CA VAL A 33 -27.09 -18.60 14.69
C VAL A 33 -26.59 -18.57 16.14
N GLY A 34 -25.46 -17.90 16.38
CA GLY A 34 -24.80 -17.86 17.69
C GLY A 34 -23.75 -18.96 17.94
N SER A 35 -23.58 -19.94 17.05
CA SER A 35 -22.50 -20.92 17.14
C SER A 35 -21.15 -20.27 16.91
N SER A 36 -20.12 -20.74 17.65
CA SER A 36 -18.72 -20.33 17.43
C SER A 36 -18.10 -21.18 16.34
N VAL A 37 -18.33 -20.80 15.08
CA VAL A 37 -17.76 -21.45 13.92
C VAL A 37 -16.38 -20.86 13.63
N HIS A 38 -15.40 -21.75 13.39
CA HIS A 38 -14.08 -21.33 12.96
C HIS A 38 -14.15 -20.76 11.53
N ARG A 39 -13.44 -19.68 11.30
CA ARG A 39 -13.23 -19.13 9.97
C ARG A 39 -12.48 -20.15 9.12
N LEU A 40 -12.90 -20.37 7.87
CA LEU A 40 -12.39 -21.44 7.00
C LEU A 40 -10.87 -21.37 6.76
N ASP A 41 -10.32 -20.17 6.68
CA ASP A 41 -8.91 -19.92 6.37
C ASP A 41 -8.05 -19.55 7.60
N VAL A 42 -8.59 -19.72 8.82
CA VAL A 42 -7.88 -19.28 10.04
C VAL A 42 -6.66 -20.13 10.33
N GLU A 43 -6.75 -21.44 10.12
CA GLU A 43 -5.66 -22.38 10.42
C GLU A 43 -4.44 -22.08 9.56
N GLU A 44 -4.63 -21.95 8.24
CA GLU A 44 -3.57 -21.62 7.29
C GLU A 44 -2.84 -20.31 7.67
N LYS A 45 -3.60 -19.30 8.08
CA LYS A 45 -3.05 -18.00 8.46
C LYS A 45 -2.31 -18.02 9.79
N VAL A 46 -2.87 -18.72 10.79
CA VAL A 46 -2.24 -18.85 12.11
C VAL A 46 -0.97 -19.68 12.06
N LEU A 47 -0.94 -20.74 11.25
CA LEU A 47 0.21 -21.64 11.09
C LEU A 47 1.24 -21.12 10.06
N GLY A 48 0.92 -20.06 9.32
CA GLY A 48 1.87 -19.36 8.43
C GLY A 48 2.04 -19.98 7.04
N TYR A 49 1.17 -20.90 6.62
CA TYR A 49 1.17 -21.43 5.25
C TYR A 49 0.05 -20.90 4.35
N GLY A 50 -0.82 -20.05 4.90
CA GLY A 50 -1.80 -19.31 4.11
C GLY A 50 -1.11 -18.31 3.19
N LYS A 51 -1.43 -18.35 1.91
CA LYS A 51 -0.84 -17.47 0.89
C LYS A 51 -1.62 -16.16 0.76
N TYR A 52 -0.88 -15.07 0.72
CA TYR A 52 -1.36 -13.74 0.36
C TYR A 52 -0.88 -13.37 -1.05
N PRO A 53 -1.45 -12.34 -1.69
CA PRO A 53 -0.97 -11.88 -3.00
C PRO A 53 0.53 -11.60 -3.03
N ASP A 54 1.10 -11.04 -1.96
CA ASP A 54 2.53 -10.73 -1.86
C ASP A 54 3.44 -11.98 -1.75
N ASP A 55 2.85 -13.17 -1.50
CA ASP A 55 3.57 -14.44 -1.48
C ASP A 55 3.57 -15.13 -2.86
N CYS A 56 2.92 -14.53 -3.85
CA CYS A 56 2.83 -15.07 -5.20
C CYS A 56 3.98 -14.56 -6.05
N TYR A 57 4.88 -15.46 -6.41
CA TYR A 57 6.02 -15.17 -7.30
C TYR A 57 5.88 -15.92 -8.62
N VAL A 58 6.08 -15.19 -9.72
CA VAL A 58 6.11 -15.78 -11.07
C VAL A 58 7.46 -15.52 -11.74
N PRO A 59 7.91 -16.40 -12.64
CA PRO A 59 9.14 -16.16 -13.38
C PRO A 59 9.12 -14.80 -14.11
N TYR A 60 10.23 -14.08 -14.05
CA TYR A 60 10.38 -12.75 -14.67
C TYR A 60 9.45 -11.65 -14.11
N MET A 61 8.92 -11.84 -12.90
CA MET A 61 8.14 -10.82 -12.24
C MET A 61 8.95 -9.55 -12.03
N THR A 62 8.34 -8.40 -12.32
CA THR A 62 8.89 -7.09 -12.00
C THR A 62 8.12 -6.46 -10.85
N TYR A 63 8.75 -5.49 -10.21
CA TYR A 63 8.19 -4.78 -9.05
C TYR A 63 7.91 -3.34 -9.43
N GLY A 64 6.72 -2.85 -9.09
CA GLY A 64 6.30 -1.49 -9.36
C GLY A 64 5.92 -0.73 -8.09
N SER A 65 6.35 0.53 -7.98
CA SER A 65 5.96 1.41 -6.87
C SER A 65 5.91 2.86 -7.29
N ALA A 66 4.97 3.62 -6.71
CA ALA A 66 4.80 5.01 -7.03
C ALA A 66 5.85 5.91 -6.34
N VAL A 67 6.34 6.89 -7.09
CA VAL A 67 6.99 8.09 -6.55
C VAL A 67 5.89 9.02 -6.05
N ARG A 68 5.95 9.38 -4.78
CA ARG A 68 4.90 10.10 -4.09
C ARG A 68 5.23 11.56 -3.88
N ALA A 69 4.21 12.42 -4.00
CA ALA A 69 4.32 13.86 -3.76
C ALA A 69 4.78 14.18 -2.34
N LYS A 70 5.67 15.16 -2.21
CA LYS A 70 6.21 15.64 -0.93
C LYS A 70 5.36 16.75 -0.30
N TYR A 71 4.42 17.31 -1.06
CA TYR A 71 3.60 18.45 -0.65
C TYR A 71 2.12 18.15 -0.86
N ALA A 72 1.29 18.55 0.09
CA ALA A 72 -0.16 18.33 0.03
C ALA A 72 -0.81 19.16 -1.09
N ARG A 73 -0.32 20.38 -1.35
CA ARG A 73 -0.77 21.23 -2.46
C ARG A 73 0.43 21.87 -3.13
N ALA A 74 0.73 21.42 -4.32
CA ALA A 74 1.82 21.96 -5.13
C ALA A 74 1.53 21.69 -6.61
N ARG A 75 2.03 22.56 -7.48
CA ARG A 75 2.06 22.33 -8.91
C ARG A 75 3.32 21.54 -9.26
N VAL A 76 3.18 20.44 -9.97
CA VAL A 76 4.31 19.71 -10.52
C VAL A 76 4.87 20.48 -11.72
N LYS A 77 6.09 20.98 -11.62
CA LYS A 77 6.75 21.77 -12.69
C LYS A 77 7.50 20.90 -13.68
N SER A 78 8.20 19.90 -13.18
CA SER A 78 8.95 18.95 -14.00
C SER A 78 9.15 17.62 -13.28
N ILE A 79 9.35 16.56 -14.06
CA ILE A 79 9.72 15.22 -13.59
C ILE A 79 10.94 14.78 -14.40
N ASP A 80 12.09 14.61 -13.73
CA ASP A 80 13.30 14.06 -14.33
C ASP A 80 13.57 12.66 -13.81
N ALA A 81 13.40 11.67 -14.69
CA ALA A 81 13.63 10.26 -14.43
C ALA A 81 14.97 9.75 -14.97
N SER A 82 15.80 10.60 -15.59
CA SER A 82 17.02 10.20 -16.31
C SER A 82 17.98 9.37 -15.47
N LYS A 83 18.20 9.78 -14.21
CA LYS A 83 19.08 9.07 -13.27
C LYS A 83 18.50 7.73 -12.82
N ALA A 84 17.19 7.65 -12.69
CA ALA A 84 16.51 6.41 -12.33
C ALA A 84 16.56 5.41 -13.49
N LEU A 85 16.29 5.86 -14.71
CA LEU A 85 16.36 5.03 -15.93
C LEU A 85 17.78 4.54 -16.25
N ALA A 86 18.81 5.28 -15.85
CA ALA A 86 20.21 4.88 -16.01
C ALA A 86 20.65 3.80 -15.00
N LEU A 87 19.87 3.52 -13.96
CA LEU A 87 20.21 2.52 -12.95
C LEU A 87 19.96 1.11 -13.51
N PRO A 88 20.99 0.22 -13.54
CA PRO A 88 20.80 -1.16 -13.98
C PRO A 88 19.69 -1.88 -13.19
N GLY A 89 18.82 -2.59 -13.91
CA GLY A 89 17.68 -3.28 -13.31
C GLY A 89 16.39 -2.48 -13.26
N VAL A 90 16.40 -1.20 -13.62
CA VAL A 90 15.18 -0.42 -13.82
C VAL A 90 14.63 -0.71 -15.22
N CYS A 91 13.36 -1.11 -15.26
CA CYS A 91 12.66 -1.45 -16.50
C CYS A 91 11.97 -0.24 -17.12
N ALA A 92 11.32 0.58 -16.30
CA ALA A 92 10.60 1.77 -16.76
C ALA A 92 10.38 2.77 -15.62
N VAL A 93 10.17 4.03 -16.00
CA VAL A 93 9.56 5.06 -15.17
C VAL A 93 8.42 5.67 -15.98
N LEU A 94 7.21 5.42 -15.54
CA LEU A 94 5.98 5.83 -16.22
C LEU A 94 5.41 7.08 -15.53
N THR A 95 4.92 8.01 -16.34
CA THR A 95 4.29 9.26 -15.91
C THR A 95 2.84 9.33 -16.39
N ALA A 96 2.17 10.43 -16.15
CA ALA A 96 0.81 10.66 -16.64
C ALA A 96 0.72 10.57 -18.18
N ASP A 97 1.79 10.91 -18.90
CA ASP A 97 1.84 10.90 -20.36
C ASP A 97 1.88 9.48 -20.95
N ASP A 98 2.27 8.49 -20.12
CA ASP A 98 2.33 7.08 -20.53
C ASP A 98 0.99 6.35 -20.35
N ILE A 99 -0.03 7.00 -19.78
CA ILE A 99 -1.34 6.41 -19.57
C ILE A 99 -2.13 6.41 -20.88
N PRO A 100 -2.47 5.24 -21.45
CA PRO A 100 -3.12 5.17 -22.77
C PRO A 100 -4.59 5.59 -22.77
N GLY A 101 -5.19 5.75 -21.60
CA GLY A 101 -6.59 6.13 -21.43
C GLY A 101 -6.76 7.43 -20.65
N SER A 102 -7.85 7.55 -19.90
CA SER A 102 -8.06 8.70 -19.02
C SER A 102 -7.17 8.60 -17.79
N ASN A 103 -6.41 9.66 -17.53
CA ASN A 103 -5.64 9.80 -16.28
C ASN A 103 -6.52 10.25 -15.09
N LEU A 104 -7.78 10.63 -15.35
CA LEU A 104 -8.72 11.03 -14.32
C LEU A 104 -9.65 9.86 -13.96
N VAL A 105 -9.72 9.55 -12.68
CA VAL A 105 -10.55 8.51 -12.10
C VAL A 105 -11.44 9.09 -11.00
N GLY A 106 -12.43 8.33 -10.56
CA GLY A 106 -13.36 8.68 -9.47
C GLY A 106 -14.70 7.98 -9.64
N HIS A 107 -15.40 7.74 -8.52
CA HIS A 107 -16.69 7.02 -8.55
C HIS A 107 -17.86 7.88 -9.05
N ILE A 108 -17.90 9.14 -8.60
CA ILE A 108 -19.00 10.07 -8.92
C ILE A 108 -18.49 11.16 -9.88
N LYS A 109 -17.35 11.74 -9.56
CA LYS A 109 -16.63 12.70 -10.41
C LYS A 109 -15.26 12.11 -10.75
N HIS A 110 -14.88 12.22 -12.02
CA HIS A 110 -13.57 11.84 -12.50
C HIS A 110 -12.63 13.03 -12.31
N ASP A 111 -12.25 13.32 -11.06
CA ASP A 111 -11.46 14.49 -10.65
C ASP A 111 -10.15 14.13 -9.93
N GLN A 112 -9.85 12.83 -9.79
CA GLN A 112 -8.63 12.34 -9.17
C GLN A 112 -7.65 11.86 -10.22
N TYR A 113 -6.42 12.36 -10.17
CA TYR A 113 -5.36 11.85 -11.05
C TYR A 113 -4.92 10.43 -10.62
N THR A 114 -4.74 9.55 -11.59
CA THR A 114 -3.99 8.30 -11.39
C THR A 114 -2.50 8.60 -11.14
N LEU A 115 -1.92 9.47 -12.00
CA LEU A 115 -0.60 10.07 -11.81
C LEU A 115 -0.73 11.58 -12.05
N VAL A 116 -0.24 12.40 -11.14
CA VAL A 116 -0.30 13.86 -11.29
C VAL A 116 0.59 14.29 -12.45
N PRO A 117 0.04 14.91 -13.51
CA PRO A 117 0.81 15.32 -14.68
C PRO A 117 1.70 16.53 -14.38
N VAL A 118 2.68 16.78 -15.25
CA VAL A 118 3.39 18.07 -15.27
C VAL A 118 2.37 19.18 -15.54
N GLY A 119 2.43 20.25 -14.75
CA GLY A 119 1.43 21.33 -14.72
C GLY A 119 0.23 21.06 -13.81
N GLY A 120 0.00 19.82 -13.41
CA GLY A 120 -1.09 19.42 -12.49
C GLY A 120 -0.82 19.82 -11.04
N LEU A 121 -1.87 19.81 -10.23
CA LEU A 121 -1.81 20.07 -8.79
C LEU A 121 -1.89 18.78 -8.00
N THR A 122 -1.09 18.65 -6.95
CA THR A 122 -1.27 17.61 -5.94
C THR A 122 -2.44 17.98 -5.03
N HIS A 123 -3.21 16.99 -4.59
CA HIS A 123 -4.39 17.18 -3.75
C HIS A 123 -4.17 16.72 -2.32
N TYR A 124 -3.16 15.88 -2.08
CA TYR A 124 -2.80 15.40 -0.74
C TYR A 124 -1.32 15.03 -0.68
N LEU A 125 -0.81 14.93 0.54
CA LEU A 125 0.54 14.42 0.78
C LEU A 125 0.62 12.95 0.37
N GLY A 126 1.54 12.63 -0.53
CA GLY A 126 1.70 11.27 -1.04
C GLY A 126 0.92 10.98 -2.32
N ASP A 127 0.33 11.98 -2.97
CA ASP A 127 -0.26 11.85 -4.30
C ASP A 127 0.74 11.23 -5.29
N ALA A 128 0.29 10.37 -6.18
CA ALA A 128 1.17 9.62 -7.08
C ALA A 128 1.64 10.49 -8.25
N ILE A 129 2.95 10.56 -8.48
CA ILE A 129 3.56 11.39 -9.54
C ILE A 129 4.07 10.53 -10.71
N ALA A 130 4.74 9.44 -10.41
CA ALA A 130 5.28 8.51 -11.40
C ALA A 130 5.27 7.09 -10.86
N LEU A 131 5.28 6.09 -11.73
CA LEU A 131 5.43 4.68 -11.38
C LEU A 131 6.80 4.20 -11.84
N VAL A 132 7.62 3.74 -10.91
CA VAL A 132 8.91 3.10 -11.21
C VAL A 132 8.71 1.60 -11.25
N VAL A 133 9.31 0.95 -12.25
CA VAL A 133 9.29 -0.51 -12.43
C VAL A 133 10.72 -1.01 -12.47
N ALA A 134 11.04 -2.02 -11.67
CA ALA A 134 12.38 -2.62 -11.59
C ALA A 134 12.32 -4.14 -11.44
N ASN A 135 13.45 -4.81 -11.68
CA ASN A 135 13.58 -6.27 -11.61
C ASN A 135 13.56 -6.82 -10.18
N ASP A 136 13.87 -5.99 -9.19
CA ASP A 136 13.89 -6.37 -7.78
C ASP A 136 13.51 -5.20 -6.87
N PRO A 137 13.06 -5.50 -5.63
CA PRO A 137 12.61 -4.46 -4.68
C PRO A 137 13.71 -3.48 -4.25
N GLU A 138 14.96 -3.93 -4.14
CA GLU A 138 16.06 -3.07 -3.71
C GLU A 138 16.40 -2.01 -4.77
N THR A 139 16.50 -2.45 -6.03
CA THR A 139 16.68 -1.57 -7.18
C THR A 139 15.51 -0.59 -7.31
N LEU A 140 14.27 -1.06 -7.12
CA LEU A 140 13.07 -0.24 -7.14
C LEU A 140 13.16 0.91 -6.12
N GLU A 141 13.52 0.62 -4.87
CA GLU A 141 13.62 1.64 -3.82
C GLU A 141 14.77 2.63 -4.06
N LYS A 142 15.87 2.19 -4.66
CA LYS A 142 16.97 3.07 -5.10
C LYS A 142 16.51 3.99 -6.24
N ALA A 143 15.86 3.41 -7.25
CA ALA A 143 15.37 4.15 -8.42
C ALA A 143 14.35 5.23 -8.06
N LYS A 144 13.40 4.94 -7.18
CA LYS A 144 12.42 5.92 -6.70
C LYS A 144 13.07 7.17 -6.11
N LYS A 145 14.18 7.02 -5.39
CA LYS A 145 14.92 8.14 -4.81
C LYS A 145 15.67 8.99 -5.84
N LEU A 146 15.93 8.44 -7.03
CA LEU A 146 16.64 9.11 -8.12
C LEU A 146 15.71 9.91 -9.02
N VAL A 147 14.39 9.66 -8.99
CA VAL A 147 13.41 10.49 -9.71
C VAL A 147 13.35 11.86 -9.04
N GLN A 148 13.66 12.89 -9.80
CA GLN A 148 13.62 14.29 -9.33
C GLN A 148 12.34 14.95 -9.80
N VAL A 149 11.62 15.56 -8.86
CA VAL A 149 10.38 16.29 -9.14
C VAL A 149 10.51 17.70 -8.62
N GLU A 150 10.32 18.68 -9.50
CA GLU A 150 10.24 20.09 -9.12
C GLU A 150 8.80 20.48 -8.81
N TYR A 151 8.63 21.25 -7.75
CA TYR A 151 7.33 21.71 -7.29
C TYR A 151 7.29 23.22 -7.12
N GLU A 152 6.17 23.81 -7.49
CA GLU A 152 5.75 25.11 -7.00
C GLU A 152 4.79 24.87 -5.83
N VAL A 153 5.28 25.10 -4.62
CA VAL A 153 4.49 24.85 -3.40
C VAL A 153 3.43 25.93 -3.23
N LEU A 154 2.20 25.51 -3.00
CA LEU A 154 1.05 26.38 -2.83
C LEU A 154 0.48 26.26 -1.40
N PRO A 155 -0.20 27.30 -0.89
CA PRO A 155 -0.88 27.22 0.39
C PRO A 155 -1.89 26.06 0.41
N ALA A 156 -1.78 25.20 1.41
CA ALA A 156 -2.72 24.09 1.63
C ALA A 156 -3.66 24.44 2.79
N VAL A 157 -4.95 24.15 2.62
CA VAL A 157 -5.97 24.32 3.67
C VAL A 157 -6.12 23.01 4.40
N HIS A 158 -5.82 23.00 5.72
CA HIS A 158 -5.86 21.80 6.56
C HIS A 158 -6.98 21.84 7.61
N SER A 159 -7.69 22.96 7.70
CA SER A 159 -8.78 23.15 8.66
C SER A 159 -10.11 23.32 7.94
N PRO A 160 -11.17 22.61 8.36
CA PRO A 160 -12.51 22.82 7.82
C PRO A 160 -13.00 24.26 8.05
N PHE A 161 -12.58 24.89 9.15
CA PHE A 161 -12.94 26.31 9.44
C PHE A 161 -12.25 27.30 8.52
N GLU A 162 -11.09 26.97 7.98
CA GLU A 162 -10.42 27.77 6.94
C GLU A 162 -11.08 27.53 5.58
N ALA A 163 -11.41 26.29 5.25
CA ALA A 163 -12.08 25.95 4.01
C ALA A 163 -13.48 26.56 3.86
N MET A 164 -14.13 26.90 4.96
CA MET A 164 -15.44 27.58 4.95
C MET A 164 -15.36 29.09 4.69
N LYS A 165 -14.15 29.67 4.58
CA LYS A 165 -13.94 31.12 4.37
C LYS A 165 -13.66 31.44 2.88
N ASP A 166 -13.50 30.45 2.03
CA ASP A 166 -13.27 30.58 0.57
C ASP A 166 -14.58 30.67 -0.22
#